data_02ba433295d1b89fd3a2c2df923c18ea
#
_entry.id   02ba433295d1b89fd3a2c2df923c18ea
#
_cell.length_a   1.000
_cell.length_b   1.000
_cell.length_c   1.000
_cell.angle_alpha   90.00
_cell.angle_beta   90.00
_cell.angle_gamma   90.00
#
_symmetry.space_group_name_H-M   'P 1'
#
loop_
_entity.id
_entity.type
_entity.pdbx_description
1 polymer ?
#
loop_
_entity_poly.entity_id
_entity_poly.type
_entity_poly.pdbx_seq_one_letter_code
_entity_poly.pdbx_strand_id
1 'polypeptide(L)'
;MCIRDSFKAGVFDGMGGHKKGEVASELASSVMKEDYEDLITYVEKANKAIYEYQESNKDSEGMGTTMTAVEIDESGVLRVAHVGDSRCYVLSKRNLIKLTEDENVPGYQNVLLQALGTKKKLSIQVKDLRLFKGDVVLLCTDGLYNELGEEYLKKKLQEGISAETLVSEVLLQEPKDNITAIIIN
;
A
#
# COMPACT_ATOMS: atom_id res chain seq x y z
N MET A 1 -21.91 22.15 -0.13
CA MET A 1 -20.66 21.47 0.33
C MET A 1 -21.04 20.00 0.45
N CYS A 2 -20.75 19.19 -0.55
CA CYS A 2 -20.97 17.74 -0.46
C CYS A 2 -19.81 17.16 0.33
N ILE A 3 -20.07 16.73 1.55
CA ILE A 3 -19.17 15.84 2.27
C ILE A 3 -19.26 14.52 1.50
N ARG A 4 -18.21 14.15 0.77
CA ARG A 4 -18.11 12.81 0.21
C ARG A 4 -17.68 11.90 1.35
N ASP A 5 -18.61 11.15 1.88
CA ASP A 5 -18.30 10.07 2.81
C ASP A 5 -17.64 8.94 2.00
N SER A 6 -16.31 8.99 1.84
CA SER A 6 -15.54 7.92 1.24
C SER A 6 -14.73 7.21 2.32
N PHE A 7 -14.65 5.88 2.24
CA PHE A 7 -13.74 5.10 3.06
C PHE A 7 -12.34 5.15 2.45
N LYS A 8 -11.31 5.39 3.26
CA LYS A 8 -9.92 5.49 2.82
C LYS A 8 -9.03 4.60 3.67
N ALA A 9 -8.11 3.89 3.03
CA ALA A 9 -7.11 3.06 3.71
C ALA A 9 -5.82 3.01 2.88
N GLY A 10 -4.68 2.70 3.52
CA GLY A 10 -3.41 2.57 2.83
C GLY A 10 -2.37 1.81 3.63
N VAL A 11 -1.46 1.14 2.93
CA VAL A 11 -0.27 0.50 3.47
C VAL A 11 0.97 1.20 2.94
N PHE A 12 1.97 1.32 3.80
CA PHE A 12 3.21 2.04 3.56
C PHE A 12 4.37 1.20 4.07
N ASP A 13 5.27 0.79 3.19
CA ASP A 13 6.45 0.03 3.53
C ASP A 13 7.68 0.92 3.44
N GLY A 14 8.29 1.21 4.58
CA GLY A 14 9.42 2.09 4.69
C GLY A 14 10.70 1.43 4.19
N MET A 15 11.18 1.85 3.02
CA MET A 15 12.40 1.32 2.43
C MET A 15 13.67 1.96 2.98
N GLY A 16 14.68 1.13 3.02
CA GLY A 16 16.03 1.49 3.42
C GLY A 16 16.44 0.73 4.66
N GLY A 17 17.24 -0.33 4.54
CA GLY A 17 17.86 -1.05 5.67
C GLY A 17 18.65 -0.13 6.60
N HIS A 18 18.41 1.14 6.56
CA HIS A 18 19.07 2.21 7.28
C HIS A 18 18.12 3.35 7.62
N LYS A 19 17.89 3.46 8.86
CA LYS A 19 17.67 4.68 9.64
C LYS A 19 16.39 5.49 9.46
N LYS A 20 15.56 5.43 8.43
CA LYS A 20 14.36 6.29 8.39
C LYS A 20 13.25 5.82 7.43
N GLY A 21 13.20 4.54 7.05
CA GLY A 21 12.03 3.98 6.38
C GLY A 21 10.75 4.18 7.20
N GLU A 22 10.85 3.97 8.51
CA GLU A 22 9.79 4.25 9.47
C GLU A 22 9.33 5.71 9.45
N VAL A 23 10.28 6.67 9.36
CA VAL A 23 9.94 8.10 9.28
C VAL A 23 9.23 8.41 7.96
N ALA A 24 9.68 7.80 6.84
CA ALA A 24 9.06 8.00 5.55
C ALA A 24 7.61 7.45 5.52
N SER A 25 7.40 6.24 6.04
CA SER A 25 6.06 5.64 6.13
C SER A 25 5.15 6.40 7.10
N GLU A 26 5.69 6.90 8.22
CA GLU A 26 4.94 7.73 9.16
C GLU A 26 4.54 9.08 8.55
N LEU A 27 5.44 9.77 7.85
CA LEU A 27 5.14 11.00 7.13
C LEU A 27 4.06 10.78 6.07
N ALA A 28 4.18 9.73 5.26
CA ALA A 28 3.18 9.38 4.26
C ALA A 28 1.82 9.11 4.91
N SER A 29 1.77 8.31 5.96
CA SER A 29 0.52 7.98 6.66
C SER A 29 -0.10 9.19 7.37
N SER A 30 0.71 10.14 7.86
CA SER A 30 0.22 11.34 8.52
C SER A 30 -0.56 12.26 7.56
N VAL A 31 -0.10 12.38 6.32
CA VAL A 31 -0.80 13.15 5.27
C VAL A 31 -2.18 12.55 4.96
N MET A 32 -2.39 11.24 5.16
CA MET A 32 -3.70 10.61 4.95
C MET A 32 -4.78 11.10 5.93
N LYS A 33 -4.39 11.69 7.04
CA LYS A 33 -5.31 12.29 8.02
C LYS A 33 -5.78 13.69 7.62
N GLU A 34 -5.15 14.28 6.62
CA GLU A 34 -5.52 15.59 6.10
C GLU A 34 -6.63 15.45 5.05
N ASP A 35 -7.40 16.53 4.84
CA ASP A 35 -8.33 16.59 3.72
C ASP A 35 -7.57 16.73 2.40
N TYR A 36 -7.91 15.90 1.44
CA TYR A 36 -7.40 15.96 0.08
C TYR A 36 -8.52 15.69 -0.94
N GLU A 37 -8.37 16.27 -2.13
CA GLU A 37 -9.41 16.20 -3.17
C GLU A 37 -9.54 14.79 -3.76
N ASP A 38 -8.39 14.11 -3.97
CA ASP A 38 -8.31 12.77 -4.54
C ASP A 38 -7.00 12.06 -4.13
N LEU A 39 -6.92 10.76 -4.39
CA LEU A 39 -5.75 9.95 -4.06
C LEU A 39 -4.46 10.41 -4.77
N ILE A 40 -4.52 10.99 -5.96
CA ILE A 40 -3.34 11.47 -6.69
C ILE A 40 -2.74 12.66 -5.94
N THR A 41 -3.58 13.63 -5.59
CA THR A 41 -3.19 14.79 -4.76
C THR A 41 -2.58 14.34 -3.43
N TYR A 42 -3.17 13.29 -2.82
CA TYR A 42 -2.61 12.72 -1.61
C TYR A 42 -1.19 12.15 -1.82
N VAL A 43 -0.98 11.34 -2.88
CA VAL A 43 0.36 10.79 -3.19
C VAL A 43 1.38 11.90 -3.41
N GLU A 44 1.01 12.94 -4.16
CA GLU A 44 1.88 14.08 -4.43
C GLU A 44 2.26 14.84 -3.15
N LYS A 45 1.29 15.08 -2.26
CA LYS A 45 1.53 15.71 -0.96
C LYS A 45 2.45 14.85 -0.08
N ALA A 46 2.20 13.54 0.00
CA ALA A 46 3.01 12.62 0.78
C ALA A 46 4.45 12.55 0.24
N ASN A 47 4.62 12.44 -1.09
CA ASN A 47 5.92 12.47 -1.73
C ASN A 47 6.68 13.77 -1.42
N LYS A 48 6.00 14.90 -1.52
CA LYS A 48 6.57 16.22 -1.23
C LYS A 48 7.02 16.32 0.23
N ALA A 49 6.18 15.88 1.18
CA ALA A 49 6.51 15.94 2.61
C ALA A 49 7.78 15.14 2.94
N ILE A 50 7.93 13.93 2.37
CA ILE A 50 9.12 13.11 2.56
C ILE A 50 10.35 13.78 1.92
N TYR A 51 10.19 14.30 0.70
CA TYR A 51 11.28 14.96 -0.02
C TYR A 51 11.78 16.20 0.72
N GLU A 52 10.89 17.08 1.19
CA GLU A 52 11.22 18.28 1.97
C GLU A 52 11.86 17.94 3.32
N TYR A 53 11.44 16.84 3.95
CA TYR A 53 12.06 16.36 5.18
C TYR A 53 13.53 15.97 4.95
N GLN A 54 13.84 15.30 3.84
CA GLN A 54 15.22 14.93 3.47
C GLN A 54 16.09 16.17 3.21
N GLU A 55 15.55 17.19 2.51
CA GLU A 55 16.29 18.44 2.25
C GLU A 55 16.67 19.16 3.55
N SER A 56 15.81 19.05 4.57
CA SER A 56 16.04 19.68 5.90
C SER A 56 16.88 18.82 6.84
N ASN A 57 17.01 17.52 6.58
CA ASN A 57 17.68 16.55 7.45
C ASN A 57 18.66 15.68 6.66
N LYS A 58 19.91 16.12 6.55
CA LYS A 58 20.95 15.44 5.75
C LYS A 58 21.15 13.96 6.07
N ASP A 59 20.92 13.57 7.33
CA ASP A 59 21.01 12.15 7.74
C ASP A 59 19.85 11.28 7.20
N SER A 60 18.90 11.89 6.52
CA SER A 60 17.70 11.22 5.97
C SER A 60 17.77 11.01 4.46
N GLU A 61 18.91 11.31 3.84
CA GLU A 61 19.10 11.16 2.41
C GLU A 61 18.84 9.70 1.98
N GLY A 62 18.06 9.54 0.91
CA GLY A 62 17.70 8.23 0.35
C GLY A 62 16.59 7.48 1.09
N MET A 63 15.94 8.09 2.11
CA MET A 63 14.76 7.47 2.71
C MET A 63 13.58 7.49 1.74
N GLY A 64 12.71 6.51 1.85
CA GLY A 64 11.49 6.44 1.06
C GLY A 64 10.51 5.42 1.63
N THR A 65 9.35 5.36 1.04
CA THR A 65 8.34 4.35 1.37
C THR A 65 7.55 3.96 0.13
N THR A 66 7.10 2.71 0.07
CA THR A 66 6.04 2.34 -0.88
C THR A 66 4.74 3.02 -0.47
N MET A 67 3.77 3.00 -1.35
CA MET A 67 2.41 3.36 -1.00
C MET A 67 1.41 2.59 -1.87
N THR A 68 0.48 1.93 -1.21
CA THR A 68 -0.74 1.40 -1.85
C THR A 68 -1.93 1.89 -1.05
N ALA A 69 -2.64 2.86 -1.60
CA ALA A 69 -3.80 3.47 -0.95
C ALA A 69 -5.07 3.27 -1.78
N VAL A 70 -6.19 3.17 -1.08
CA VAL A 70 -7.51 2.99 -1.68
C VAL A 70 -8.50 4.00 -1.14
N GLU A 71 -9.44 4.37 -2.00
CA GLU A 71 -10.64 5.12 -1.68
C GLU A 71 -11.86 4.35 -2.22
N ILE A 72 -12.88 4.14 -1.38
CA ILE A 72 -14.14 3.52 -1.77
C ILE A 72 -15.22 4.56 -1.58
N ASP A 73 -15.90 4.94 -2.66
CA ASP A 73 -16.99 5.90 -2.63
C ASP A 73 -18.33 5.24 -2.28
N GLU A 74 -19.35 6.07 -2.00
CA GLU A 74 -20.71 5.59 -1.68
C GLU A 74 -21.35 4.75 -2.80
N SER A 75 -20.89 4.90 -4.04
CA SER A 75 -21.36 4.10 -5.15
C SER A 75 -20.72 2.71 -5.21
N GLY A 76 -19.72 2.44 -4.36
CA GLY A 76 -18.96 1.21 -4.32
C GLY A 76 -17.85 1.15 -5.40
N VAL A 77 -17.39 2.28 -5.90
CA VAL A 77 -16.19 2.33 -6.74
C VAL A 77 -14.96 2.39 -5.85
N LEU A 78 -14.11 1.37 -5.97
CA LEU A 78 -12.77 1.32 -5.41
C LEU A 78 -11.83 2.02 -6.39
N ARG A 79 -11.14 3.04 -5.91
CA ARG A 79 -9.98 3.66 -6.58
C ARG A 79 -8.71 3.26 -5.84
N VAL A 80 -7.71 2.82 -6.56
CA VAL A 80 -6.38 2.48 -6.03
C VAL A 80 -5.37 3.45 -6.58
N ALA A 81 -4.51 4.01 -5.73
CA ALA A 81 -3.28 4.70 -6.12
C ALA A 81 -2.08 3.96 -5.54
N HIS A 82 -1.05 3.73 -6.38
CA HIS A 82 0.05 2.85 -6.03
C HIS A 82 1.40 3.37 -6.52
N VAL A 83 2.42 3.20 -5.68
CA VAL A 83 3.84 3.42 -5.96
C VAL A 83 4.64 2.38 -5.17
N GLY A 84 5.51 1.63 -5.84
CA GLY A 84 6.38 0.62 -5.22
C GLY A 84 5.96 -0.82 -5.49
N ASP A 85 6.03 -1.70 -4.49
CA ASP A 85 5.71 -3.12 -4.62
C ASP A 85 4.72 -3.66 -3.57
N SER A 86 4.22 -2.83 -2.67
CA SER A 86 3.06 -3.22 -1.85
C SER A 86 1.86 -3.48 -2.75
N ARG A 87 0.97 -4.39 -2.37
CA ARG A 87 -0.07 -4.88 -3.29
C ARG A 87 -1.48 -4.58 -2.81
N CYS A 88 -2.38 -4.37 -3.79
CA CYS A 88 -3.82 -4.38 -3.61
C CYS A 88 -4.43 -5.56 -4.38
N TYR A 89 -5.16 -6.39 -3.66
CA TYR A 89 -5.93 -7.49 -4.23
C TYR A 89 -7.42 -7.29 -3.98
N VAL A 90 -8.24 -7.78 -4.90
CA VAL A 90 -9.69 -7.90 -4.72
C VAL A 90 -10.09 -9.36 -4.94
N LEU A 91 -10.69 -9.97 -3.94
CA LEU A 91 -11.38 -11.24 -4.08
C LEU A 91 -12.81 -10.97 -4.54
N SER A 92 -13.14 -11.29 -5.79
CA SER A 92 -14.47 -11.16 -6.35
C SER A 92 -14.90 -12.46 -7.01
N LYS A 93 -16.10 -12.94 -6.71
CA LYS A 93 -16.66 -14.20 -7.27
C LYS A 93 -15.68 -15.38 -7.22
N ARG A 94 -14.95 -15.53 -6.11
CA ARG A 94 -13.90 -16.55 -5.88
C ARG A 94 -12.61 -16.35 -6.69
N ASN A 95 -12.43 -15.25 -7.42
CA ASN A 95 -11.19 -14.94 -8.12
C ASN A 95 -10.43 -13.86 -7.36
N LEU A 96 -9.15 -14.10 -7.13
CA LEU A 96 -8.24 -13.09 -6.60
C LEU A 96 -7.67 -12.28 -7.77
N ILE A 97 -7.86 -10.98 -7.75
CA ILE A 97 -7.43 -10.05 -8.79
C ILE A 97 -6.40 -9.12 -8.17
N LYS A 98 -5.17 -9.12 -8.67
CA LYS A 98 -4.15 -8.14 -8.30
C LYS A 98 -4.39 -6.85 -9.09
N LEU A 99 -4.61 -5.74 -8.41
CA LEU A 99 -4.85 -4.43 -9.03
C LEU A 99 -3.58 -3.61 -9.24
N THR A 100 -2.52 -3.87 -8.48
CA THR A 100 -1.24 -3.17 -8.57
C THR A 100 -0.23 -3.96 -9.40
N GLU A 101 0.75 -3.28 -9.98
CA GLU A 101 1.90 -3.88 -10.66
C GLU A 101 3.16 -3.51 -9.88
N ASP A 102 3.91 -4.52 -9.45
CA ASP A 102 5.11 -4.30 -8.64
C ASP A 102 6.17 -3.52 -9.42
N GLU A 103 6.71 -2.48 -8.83
CA GLU A 103 7.69 -1.58 -9.45
C GLU A 103 9.11 -1.92 -9.02
N ASN A 104 9.52 -3.17 -9.23
CA ASN A 104 10.87 -3.65 -8.95
C ASN A 104 11.77 -3.54 -10.18
N VAL A 105 13.07 -3.38 -9.96
CA VAL A 105 14.06 -3.41 -11.03
C VAL A 105 14.12 -4.82 -11.63
N PRO A 106 14.03 -4.98 -12.97
CA PRO A 106 14.08 -6.30 -13.59
C PRO A 106 15.31 -7.11 -13.14
N GLY A 107 15.06 -8.30 -12.61
CA GLY A 107 16.11 -9.18 -12.05
C GLY A 107 16.52 -8.90 -10.59
N TYR A 108 15.99 -7.84 -9.98
CA TYR A 108 16.27 -7.47 -8.59
C TYR A 108 14.98 -7.21 -7.83
N GLN A 109 14.37 -8.27 -7.29
CA GLN A 109 13.04 -8.20 -6.64
C GLN A 109 12.98 -7.29 -5.41
N ASN A 110 14.11 -7.06 -4.75
CA ASN A 110 14.20 -6.21 -3.55
C ASN A 110 14.66 -4.77 -3.86
N VAL A 111 14.69 -4.38 -5.15
CA VAL A 111 15.11 -3.03 -5.55
C VAL A 111 13.98 -2.35 -6.29
N LEU A 112 13.43 -1.30 -5.70
CA LEU A 112 12.34 -0.53 -6.28
C LEU A 112 12.80 0.40 -7.39
N LEU A 113 12.01 0.51 -8.46
CA LEU A 113 12.18 1.51 -9.52
C LEU A 113 11.89 2.92 -9.02
N GLN A 114 10.94 3.04 -8.11
CA GLN A 114 10.58 4.28 -7.45
C GLN A 114 9.87 4.02 -6.11
N ALA A 115 9.93 5.00 -5.23
CA ALA A 115 9.21 5.07 -3.97
C ALA A 115 8.94 6.54 -3.63
N LEU A 116 8.00 6.80 -2.74
CA LEU A 116 7.77 8.15 -2.22
C LEU A 116 9.06 8.66 -1.55
N GLY A 117 9.39 9.92 -1.80
CA GLY A 117 10.60 10.57 -1.28
C GLY A 117 11.85 10.38 -2.14
N THR A 118 11.88 9.43 -3.09
CA THR A 118 13.09 9.17 -3.91
C THR A 118 13.22 10.07 -5.13
N LYS A 119 12.10 10.63 -5.62
CA LYS A 119 12.06 11.50 -6.81
C LYS A 119 11.06 12.64 -6.59
N LYS A 120 11.34 13.81 -7.15
CA LYS A 120 10.39 14.95 -7.12
C LYS A 120 9.06 14.65 -7.82
N LYS A 121 9.10 13.87 -8.89
CA LYS A 121 7.92 13.44 -9.65
C LYS A 121 7.91 11.93 -9.73
N LEU A 122 6.77 11.34 -9.41
CA LEU A 122 6.51 9.91 -9.47
C LEU A 122 5.56 9.58 -10.63
N SER A 123 5.67 8.37 -11.14
CA SER A 123 4.66 7.77 -12.00
C SER A 123 3.67 7.02 -11.10
N ILE A 124 2.48 7.59 -10.90
CA ILE A 124 1.48 7.00 -10.01
C ILE A 124 0.61 6.04 -10.81
N GLN A 125 0.55 4.77 -10.39
CA GLN A 125 -0.43 3.84 -10.96
C GLN A 125 -1.80 4.13 -10.33
N VAL A 126 -2.82 4.28 -11.16
CA VAL A 126 -4.20 4.47 -10.73
C VAL A 126 -5.09 3.46 -11.42
N LYS A 127 -5.91 2.74 -10.66
CA LYS A 127 -6.93 1.81 -11.18
C LYS A 127 -8.24 1.99 -10.45
N ASP A 128 -9.34 1.93 -11.19
CA ASP A 128 -10.69 1.94 -10.64
C ASP A 128 -11.34 0.57 -10.86
N LEU A 129 -12.08 0.09 -9.86
CA LEU A 129 -12.85 -1.14 -9.93
C LEU A 129 -14.19 -0.97 -9.20
N ARG A 130 -15.28 -1.41 -9.83
CA ARG A 130 -16.57 -1.49 -9.17
C ARG A 130 -16.62 -2.71 -8.26
N LEU A 131 -16.79 -2.47 -6.95
CA LEU A 131 -17.01 -3.53 -5.98
C LEU A 131 -18.49 -3.97 -5.96
N PHE A 132 -18.69 -5.23 -5.66
CA PHE A 132 -19.99 -5.82 -5.43
C PHE A 132 -20.10 -6.35 -4.01
N LYS A 133 -21.32 -6.51 -3.52
CA LYS A 133 -21.55 -7.08 -2.18
C LYS A 133 -20.88 -8.45 -2.04
N GLY A 134 -20.02 -8.58 -1.05
CA GLY A 134 -19.24 -9.78 -0.77
C GLY A 134 -17.86 -9.84 -1.42
N ASP A 135 -17.47 -8.80 -2.17
CA ASP A 135 -16.08 -8.65 -2.57
C ASP A 135 -15.23 -8.27 -1.34
N VAL A 136 -13.99 -8.73 -1.31
CA VAL A 136 -13.03 -8.47 -0.22
C VAL A 136 -11.80 -7.81 -0.80
N VAL A 137 -11.38 -6.69 -0.22
CA VAL A 137 -10.14 -5.99 -0.60
C VAL A 137 -9.05 -6.32 0.40
N LEU A 138 -7.86 -6.70 -0.09
CA LEU A 138 -6.65 -6.89 0.71
C LEU A 138 -5.58 -5.90 0.24
N LEU A 139 -5.08 -5.08 1.16
CA LEU A 139 -3.84 -4.33 1.01
C LEU A 139 -2.75 -5.02 1.83
N CYS A 140 -1.57 -5.20 1.27
CA CYS A 140 -0.47 -5.82 2.01
C CYS A 140 0.91 -5.40 1.50
N THR A 141 1.89 -5.47 2.40
CA THR A 141 3.31 -5.32 2.08
C THR A 141 3.92 -6.66 1.65
N ASP A 142 5.11 -6.63 1.12
CA ASP A 142 5.83 -7.79 0.59
C ASP A 142 6.13 -8.84 1.67
N GLY A 143 6.35 -8.46 2.91
CA GLY A 143 6.48 -9.38 4.04
C GLY A 143 5.28 -10.32 4.24
N LEU A 144 4.09 -10.00 3.70
CA LEU A 144 2.95 -10.91 3.72
C LEU A 144 2.94 -11.82 2.49
N TYR A 145 2.94 -11.25 1.30
CA TYR A 145 2.70 -12.03 0.08
C TYR A 145 3.89 -12.89 -0.35
N ASN A 146 5.12 -12.51 0.02
CA ASN A 146 6.30 -13.32 -0.23
C ASN A 146 6.30 -14.63 0.59
N GLU A 147 5.78 -14.58 1.82
CA GLU A 147 5.71 -15.75 2.70
C GLU A 147 4.52 -16.67 2.37
N LEU A 148 3.35 -16.11 2.05
CA LEU A 148 2.13 -16.90 1.88
C LEU A 148 1.84 -17.32 0.43
N GLY A 149 2.18 -16.46 -0.54
CA GLY A 149 1.82 -16.65 -1.94
C GLY A 149 0.33 -16.42 -2.25
N GLU A 150 0.02 -16.14 -3.52
CA GLU A 150 -1.32 -15.70 -3.95
C GLU A 150 -2.40 -16.79 -3.81
N GLU A 151 -2.07 -18.05 -4.07
CA GLU A 151 -3.04 -19.14 -3.95
C GLU A 151 -3.48 -19.36 -2.49
N TYR A 152 -2.54 -19.24 -1.55
CA TYR A 152 -2.86 -19.32 -0.14
C TYR A 152 -3.69 -18.13 0.33
N LEU A 153 -3.31 -16.92 -0.06
CA LEU A 153 -4.08 -15.70 0.21
C LEU A 153 -5.52 -15.81 -0.32
N LYS A 154 -5.67 -16.27 -1.57
CA LYS A 154 -6.99 -16.50 -2.17
C LYS A 154 -7.85 -17.44 -1.33
N LYS A 155 -7.28 -18.60 -0.95
CA LYS A 155 -7.99 -19.59 -0.13
C LYS A 155 -8.43 -18.99 1.20
N LYS A 156 -7.53 -18.32 1.90
CA LYS A 156 -7.80 -17.73 3.22
C LYS A 156 -8.83 -16.61 3.17
N LEU A 157 -8.76 -15.74 2.17
CA LEU A 157 -9.78 -14.71 1.97
C LEU A 157 -11.16 -15.31 1.66
N GLN A 158 -11.23 -16.43 0.91
CA GLN A 158 -12.49 -17.18 0.70
C GLN A 158 -13.06 -17.80 1.98
N GLU A 159 -12.19 -18.18 2.91
CA GLU A 159 -12.56 -18.69 4.24
C GLU A 159 -13.00 -17.58 5.20
N GLY A 160 -12.85 -16.29 4.82
CA GLY A 160 -13.23 -15.14 5.66
C GLY A 160 -12.23 -14.86 6.77
N ILE A 161 -10.94 -15.11 6.53
CA ILE A 161 -9.88 -14.84 7.50
C ILE A 161 -9.78 -13.35 7.85
N SER A 162 -9.41 -13.04 9.09
CA SER A 162 -9.07 -11.67 9.48
C SER A 162 -7.61 -11.31 9.15
N ALA A 163 -7.32 -10.01 9.01
CA ALA A 163 -5.95 -9.53 8.80
C ALA A 163 -5.03 -9.93 9.96
N GLU A 164 -5.53 -9.87 11.19
CA GLU A 164 -4.79 -10.27 12.40
C GLU A 164 -4.37 -11.75 12.33
N THR A 165 -5.28 -12.62 11.90
CA THR A 165 -4.98 -14.06 11.78
C THR A 165 -3.97 -14.32 10.66
N LEU A 166 -4.09 -13.63 9.50
CA LEU A 166 -3.10 -13.73 8.42
C LEU A 166 -1.70 -13.34 8.87
N VAL A 167 -1.57 -12.20 9.55
CA VAL A 167 -0.30 -11.73 10.08
C VAL A 167 0.25 -12.73 11.10
N SER A 168 -0.59 -13.25 12.00
CA SER A 168 -0.17 -14.23 13.00
C SER A 168 0.35 -15.53 12.38
N GLU A 169 -0.26 -16.00 11.29
CA GLU A 169 0.20 -17.21 10.57
C GLU A 169 1.59 -17.00 9.95
N VAL A 170 1.89 -15.80 9.44
CA VAL A 170 3.22 -15.48 8.92
C VAL A 170 4.25 -15.33 10.03
N LEU A 171 3.89 -14.69 11.15
CA LEU A 171 4.79 -14.51 12.29
C LEU A 171 5.29 -15.85 12.86
N LEU A 172 4.49 -16.92 12.76
CA LEU A 172 4.90 -18.27 13.17
C LEU A 172 6.00 -18.86 12.27
N GLN A 173 6.25 -18.31 11.10
CA GLN A 173 7.26 -18.76 10.13
C GLN A 173 8.58 -17.98 10.26
N GLU A 174 8.71 -17.12 11.27
CA GLU A 174 9.90 -16.27 11.49
C GLU A 174 10.26 -15.42 10.24
N PRO A 175 9.32 -14.57 9.77
CA PRO A 175 9.51 -13.78 8.55
C PRO A 175 10.72 -12.86 8.66
N LYS A 176 11.31 -12.54 7.52
CA LYS A 176 12.50 -11.70 7.44
C LYS A 176 12.19 -10.21 7.37
N ASP A 177 10.91 -9.85 7.15
CA ASP A 177 10.49 -8.48 6.94
C ASP A 177 9.26 -8.11 7.77
N ASN A 178 8.98 -6.81 7.89
CA ASN A 178 7.80 -6.31 8.53
C ASN A 178 6.54 -6.68 7.73
N ILE A 179 5.46 -6.97 8.43
CA ILE A 179 4.21 -7.41 7.81
C ILE A 179 3.12 -6.40 8.10
N THR A 180 2.51 -5.88 7.05
CA THR A 180 1.31 -5.06 7.17
C THR A 180 0.21 -5.63 6.28
N ALA A 181 -1.00 -5.74 6.82
CA ALA A 181 -2.18 -6.18 6.09
C ALA A 181 -3.43 -5.42 6.53
N ILE A 182 -4.28 -5.05 5.57
CA ILE A 182 -5.61 -4.48 5.79
C ILE A 182 -6.60 -5.28 4.95
N ILE A 183 -7.67 -5.79 5.58
CA ILE A 183 -8.79 -6.44 4.90
C ILE A 183 -10.03 -5.56 5.04
N ILE A 184 -10.70 -5.29 3.92
CA ILE A 184 -11.95 -4.52 3.83
C ILE A 184 -13.02 -5.44 3.25
N ASN A 185 -14.14 -5.61 4.01
CA ASN A 185 -15.26 -6.50 3.67
C ASN A 185 -16.53 -5.69 3.36
#